data_74b4cae6077eff9acb1d30b1d888530a
#
_entry.id   74b4cae6077eff9acb1d30b1d888530a
#
_cell.length_a   1.000
_cell.length_b   1.000
_cell.length_c   1.000
_cell.angle_alpha   90.00
_cell.angle_beta   90.00
_cell.angle_gamma   90.00
#
_symmetry.space_group_name_H-M   'P 1'
#
loop_
_entity.id
_entity.type
_entity.pdbx_description
1 polymer ?
#
loop_
_entity_poly.entity_id
_entity_poly.type
_entity_poly.pdbx_seq_one_letter_code
_entity_poly.pdbx_strand_id
1 'polypeptide(L)'
;MGKPSEQRQQEIVTSTIELCAEQGVNKITTQVIADRVGVAQATIFKHFKTRDKVFEAVLRWLSGGMFKAVEPMFKSKASADVRLQNVIRKQLGFASQHKALPRILFSDRLHSDSSVLKGIVQQVMARMTEAFTQLIRDGLESGTFASKQSPEDMAKLVVSTMQGTLMRWSIHDYSFDLQDEGPALYEYYMQALLASNPAAWTDGLIEDK
;
A
#
# COMPACT_ATOMS: atom_id res chain seq x y z
N MET A 1 -34.54 -4.05 16.13
CA MET A 1 -33.53 -5.12 16.18
C MET A 1 -32.16 -4.52 15.90
N GLY A 2 -31.16 -4.74 16.76
CA GLY A 2 -29.79 -4.27 16.51
C GLY A 2 -29.14 -5.06 15.36
N LYS A 3 -28.22 -4.41 14.59
CA LYS A 3 -27.48 -5.09 13.51
C LYS A 3 -26.64 -6.24 14.07
N PRO A 4 -26.42 -7.34 13.32
CA PRO A 4 -25.50 -8.41 13.68
C PRO A 4 -24.10 -7.86 14.01
N SER A 5 -23.37 -8.54 14.90
CA SER A 5 -22.05 -8.06 15.38
C SER A 5 -21.05 -7.81 14.24
N GLU A 6 -20.95 -8.73 13.27
CA GLU A 6 -20.06 -8.59 12.11
C GLU A 6 -20.43 -7.40 11.23
N GLN A 7 -21.72 -7.20 10.97
CA GLN A 7 -22.19 -6.06 10.17
C GLN A 7 -21.86 -4.74 10.88
N ARG A 8 -21.97 -4.68 12.20
CA ARG A 8 -21.59 -3.47 12.96
C ARG A 8 -20.09 -3.24 12.95
N GLN A 9 -19.29 -4.29 13.08
CA GLN A 9 -17.83 -4.16 12.98
C GLN A 9 -17.42 -3.64 11.59
N GLN A 10 -18.00 -4.16 10.53
CA GLN A 10 -17.75 -3.70 9.17
C GLN A 10 -18.12 -2.22 8.98
N GLU A 11 -19.26 -1.79 9.51
CA GLU A 11 -19.73 -0.40 9.48
C GLU A 11 -18.75 0.53 10.21
N ILE A 12 -18.27 0.13 11.40
CA ILE A 12 -17.26 0.89 12.15
C ILE A 12 -15.97 1.01 11.34
N VAL A 13 -15.50 -0.07 10.70
CA VAL A 13 -14.28 -0.07 9.90
C VAL A 13 -14.42 0.85 8.67
N THR A 14 -15.49 0.72 7.90
CA THR A 14 -15.70 1.54 6.69
C THR A 14 -15.87 3.01 7.03
N SER A 15 -16.65 3.34 8.06
CA SER A 15 -16.78 4.73 8.53
C SER A 15 -15.45 5.31 9.03
N THR A 16 -14.59 4.48 9.65
CA THR A 16 -13.25 4.93 10.07
C THR A 16 -12.35 5.20 8.86
N ILE A 17 -12.42 4.40 7.81
CA ILE A 17 -11.67 4.62 6.56
C ILE A 17 -12.10 5.95 5.92
N GLU A 18 -13.41 6.21 5.82
CA GLU A 18 -13.94 7.47 5.29
C GLU A 18 -13.46 8.67 6.09
N LEU A 19 -13.56 8.60 7.42
CA LEU A 19 -13.06 9.64 8.33
C LEU A 19 -11.55 9.90 8.14
N CYS A 20 -10.74 8.85 8.00
CA CYS A 20 -9.30 8.99 7.74
C CYS A 20 -9.04 9.70 6.40
N ALA A 21 -9.85 9.39 5.37
CA ALA A 21 -9.76 10.05 4.06
C ALA A 21 -10.18 11.54 4.12
N GLU A 22 -11.12 11.90 4.97
CA GLU A 22 -11.63 13.27 5.10
C GLU A 22 -10.70 14.18 5.92
N GLN A 23 -10.30 13.74 7.12
CA GLN A 23 -9.68 14.64 8.11
C GLN A 23 -8.34 14.14 8.69
N GLY A 24 -7.82 13.01 8.17
CA GLY A 24 -6.55 12.42 8.63
C GLY A 24 -6.67 11.65 9.95
N VAL A 25 -5.65 10.83 10.21
CA VAL A 25 -5.66 9.82 11.30
C VAL A 25 -5.69 10.45 12.69
N ASN A 26 -4.99 11.57 12.91
CA ASN A 26 -4.81 12.15 14.23
C ASN A 26 -6.11 12.66 14.85
N LYS A 27 -7.06 13.12 14.03
CA LYS A 27 -8.37 13.62 14.46
C LYS A 27 -9.40 12.54 14.77
N ILE A 28 -9.12 11.27 14.43
CA ILE A 28 -10.09 10.18 14.59
C ILE A 28 -10.03 9.63 16.01
N THR A 29 -11.02 9.94 16.82
CA THR A 29 -11.26 9.36 18.14
C THR A 29 -12.39 8.33 18.09
N THR A 30 -12.52 7.50 19.12
CA THR A 30 -13.66 6.57 19.23
C THR A 30 -15.01 7.30 19.33
N GLN A 31 -15.03 8.53 19.84
CA GLN A 31 -16.23 9.37 19.84
C GLN A 31 -16.57 9.82 18.40
N VAL A 32 -15.60 10.32 17.64
CA VAL A 32 -15.80 10.74 16.24
C VAL A 32 -16.31 9.57 15.39
N ILE A 33 -15.79 8.36 15.62
CA ILE A 33 -16.28 7.17 14.95
C ILE A 33 -17.73 6.85 15.36
N ALA A 34 -18.04 6.92 16.66
CA ALA A 34 -19.37 6.66 17.19
C ALA A 34 -20.42 7.63 16.62
N ASP A 35 -20.08 8.92 16.54
CA ASP A 35 -20.92 9.97 15.98
C ASP A 35 -21.20 9.72 14.49
N ARG A 36 -20.16 9.34 13.69
CA ARG A 36 -20.30 8.98 12.27
C ARG A 36 -21.21 7.76 12.06
N VAL A 37 -21.08 6.74 12.89
CA VAL A 37 -21.88 5.50 12.82
C VAL A 37 -23.29 5.70 13.39
N GLY A 38 -23.53 6.78 14.14
CA GLY A 38 -24.81 7.06 14.79
C GLY A 38 -25.08 6.14 15.99
N VAL A 39 -24.06 5.86 16.81
CA VAL A 39 -24.16 5.01 18.01
C VAL A 39 -23.49 5.66 19.21
N ALA A 40 -23.79 5.16 20.41
CA ALA A 40 -23.05 5.57 21.60
C ALA A 40 -21.60 5.05 21.54
N GLN A 41 -20.64 5.83 22.09
CA GLN A 41 -19.22 5.44 22.14
C GLN A 41 -19.01 4.06 22.82
N ALA A 42 -19.84 3.73 23.82
CA ALA A 42 -19.83 2.41 24.47
C ALA A 42 -20.06 1.26 23.47
N THR A 43 -20.81 1.50 22.38
CA THR A 43 -21.01 0.52 21.32
C THR A 43 -19.71 0.25 20.56
N ILE A 44 -18.88 1.26 20.32
CA ILE A 44 -17.56 1.06 19.72
C ILE A 44 -16.72 0.15 20.60
N PHE A 45 -16.64 0.42 21.91
CA PHE A 45 -15.86 -0.39 22.86
C PHE A 45 -16.39 -1.83 23.02
N LYS A 46 -17.68 -2.06 22.78
CA LYS A 46 -18.23 -3.41 22.75
C LYS A 46 -17.64 -4.26 21.63
N HIS A 47 -17.34 -3.66 20.46
CA HIS A 47 -16.79 -4.34 19.28
C HIS A 47 -15.26 -4.27 19.19
N PHE A 48 -14.67 -3.15 19.64
CA PHE A 48 -13.24 -2.90 19.59
C PHE A 48 -12.76 -2.35 20.92
N LYS A 49 -11.99 -3.13 21.66
CA LYS A 49 -11.56 -2.80 23.04
C LYS A 49 -10.76 -1.49 23.14
N THR A 50 -10.07 -1.09 22.08
CA THR A 50 -9.27 0.13 22.01
C THR A 50 -9.40 0.77 20.64
N ARG A 51 -9.01 2.08 20.55
CA ARG A 51 -8.87 2.77 19.25
C ARG A 51 -7.91 2.03 18.33
N ASP A 52 -6.81 1.46 18.84
CA ASP A 52 -5.85 0.69 18.04
C ASP A 52 -6.45 -0.56 17.44
N LYS A 53 -7.37 -1.23 18.13
CA LYS A 53 -8.10 -2.37 17.57
C LYS A 53 -9.00 -1.99 16.39
N VAL A 54 -9.54 -0.76 16.37
CA VAL A 54 -10.25 -0.24 15.20
C VAL A 54 -9.28 -0.05 14.04
N PHE A 55 -8.13 0.61 14.27
CA PHE A 55 -7.11 0.83 13.23
C PHE A 55 -6.46 -0.46 12.75
N GLU A 56 -6.27 -1.45 13.63
CA GLU A 56 -5.84 -2.79 13.23
C GLU A 56 -6.82 -3.42 12.23
N ALA A 57 -8.13 -3.34 12.50
CA ALA A 57 -9.16 -3.84 11.61
C ALA A 57 -9.20 -3.04 10.29
N VAL A 58 -9.02 -1.73 10.33
CA VAL A 58 -8.90 -0.87 9.14
C VAL A 58 -7.72 -1.29 8.26
N LEU A 59 -6.52 -1.46 8.84
CA LEU A 59 -5.33 -1.89 8.10
C LEU A 59 -5.51 -3.29 7.50
N ARG A 60 -6.09 -4.22 8.24
CA ARG A 60 -6.38 -5.58 7.73
C ARG A 60 -7.40 -5.55 6.59
N TRP A 61 -8.41 -4.70 6.68
CA TRP A 61 -9.40 -4.54 5.61
C TRP A 61 -8.77 -3.96 4.35
N LEU A 62 -8.01 -2.86 4.46
CA LEU A 62 -7.32 -2.23 3.33
C LEU A 62 -6.29 -3.18 2.70
N SER A 63 -5.45 -3.83 3.51
CA SER A 63 -4.45 -4.77 2.99
C SER A 63 -5.09 -6.00 2.34
N GLY A 64 -6.14 -6.55 2.95
CA GLY A 64 -6.89 -7.67 2.40
C GLY A 64 -7.53 -7.33 1.05
N GLY A 65 -8.14 -6.14 0.93
CA GLY A 65 -8.69 -5.63 -0.33
C GLY A 65 -7.63 -5.45 -1.40
N MET A 66 -6.48 -4.87 -1.04
CA MET A 66 -5.36 -4.71 -1.97
C MET A 66 -4.83 -6.05 -2.47
N PHE A 67 -4.56 -7.01 -1.58
CA PHE A 67 -4.08 -8.33 -2.01
C PHE A 67 -5.12 -9.08 -2.86
N LYS A 68 -6.40 -8.98 -2.52
CA LYS A 68 -7.48 -9.55 -3.34
C LYS A 68 -7.48 -8.97 -4.76
N ALA A 69 -7.13 -7.70 -4.93
CA ALA A 69 -7.07 -7.05 -6.23
C ALA A 69 -5.84 -7.46 -7.05
N VAL A 70 -4.65 -7.64 -6.41
CA VAL A 70 -3.38 -7.85 -7.12
C VAL A 70 -2.96 -9.32 -7.22
N GLU A 71 -3.35 -10.18 -6.28
CA GLU A 71 -2.94 -11.58 -6.23
C GLU A 71 -3.26 -12.38 -7.51
N PRO A 72 -4.44 -12.19 -8.15
CA PRO A 72 -4.72 -12.85 -9.43
C PRO A 72 -3.75 -12.44 -10.54
N MET A 73 -3.21 -11.21 -10.49
CA MET A 73 -2.25 -10.71 -11.47
C MET A 73 -0.88 -11.36 -11.29
N PHE A 74 -0.43 -11.50 -10.02
CA PHE A 74 0.81 -12.23 -9.72
C PHE A 74 0.76 -13.70 -10.13
N LYS A 75 -0.40 -14.35 -10.00
CA LYS A 75 -0.61 -15.78 -10.31
C LYS A 75 -1.03 -16.05 -11.76
N SER A 76 -1.19 -15.02 -12.58
CA SER A 76 -1.59 -15.16 -13.98
C SER A 76 -0.54 -15.96 -14.77
N LYS A 77 -0.99 -16.66 -15.82
CA LYS A 77 -0.13 -17.35 -16.80
C LYS A 77 0.46 -16.43 -17.87
N ALA A 78 0.14 -15.13 -17.83
CA ALA A 78 0.72 -14.15 -18.74
C ALA A 78 2.24 -14.00 -18.49
N SER A 79 2.96 -13.45 -19.48
CA SER A 79 4.39 -13.13 -19.33
C SER A 79 4.65 -12.18 -18.17
N ALA A 80 5.86 -12.17 -17.64
CA ALA A 80 6.21 -11.43 -16.43
C ALA A 80 6.01 -9.91 -16.59
N ASP A 81 6.28 -9.36 -17.75
CA ASP A 81 6.07 -7.95 -18.11
C ASP A 81 4.58 -7.57 -18.10
N VAL A 82 3.71 -8.40 -18.66
CA VAL A 82 2.25 -8.20 -18.62
C VAL A 82 1.71 -8.34 -17.21
N ARG A 83 2.22 -9.28 -16.43
CA ARG A 83 1.86 -9.44 -15.00
C ARG A 83 2.26 -8.19 -14.21
N LEU A 84 3.49 -7.69 -14.40
CA LEU A 84 4.00 -6.46 -13.78
C LEU A 84 3.10 -5.27 -14.08
N GLN A 85 2.79 -5.04 -15.36
CA GLN A 85 1.89 -3.96 -15.79
C GLN A 85 0.52 -4.04 -15.10
N ASN A 86 -0.07 -5.24 -15.06
CA ASN A 86 -1.37 -5.44 -14.46
C ASN A 86 -1.36 -5.25 -12.94
N VAL A 87 -0.28 -5.67 -12.24
CA VAL A 87 -0.13 -5.42 -10.80
C VAL A 87 -0.06 -3.94 -10.50
N ILE A 88 0.79 -3.17 -11.23
CA ILE A 88 0.91 -1.72 -11.08
C ILE A 88 -0.47 -1.07 -11.26
N ARG A 89 -1.16 -1.35 -12.38
CA ARG A 89 -2.47 -0.79 -12.68
C ARG A 89 -3.51 -1.10 -11.58
N LYS A 90 -3.55 -2.35 -11.10
CA LYS A 90 -4.51 -2.75 -10.05
C LYS A 90 -4.18 -2.12 -8.70
N GLN A 91 -2.91 -2.00 -8.36
CA GLN A 91 -2.47 -1.39 -7.10
C GLN A 91 -2.78 0.11 -7.07
N LEU A 92 -2.46 0.85 -8.15
CA LEU A 92 -2.80 2.27 -8.27
C LEU A 92 -4.32 2.48 -8.30
N GLY A 93 -5.06 1.65 -9.03
CA GLY A 93 -6.53 1.70 -9.07
C GLY A 93 -7.17 1.42 -7.71
N PHE A 94 -6.63 0.49 -6.92
CA PHE A 94 -7.08 0.27 -5.55
C PHE A 94 -6.78 1.49 -4.66
N ALA A 95 -5.58 2.02 -4.74
CA ALA A 95 -5.16 3.17 -3.93
C ALA A 95 -5.97 4.43 -4.25
N SER A 96 -6.28 4.68 -5.55
CA SER A 96 -7.08 5.84 -5.97
C SER A 96 -8.49 5.85 -5.36
N GLN A 97 -9.05 4.67 -5.12
CA GLN A 97 -10.36 4.50 -4.46
C GLN A 97 -10.28 4.60 -2.93
N HIS A 98 -9.07 4.56 -2.34
CA HIS A 98 -8.88 4.50 -0.89
C HIS A 98 -7.90 5.58 -0.40
N LYS A 99 -8.33 6.87 -0.48
CA LYS A 99 -7.52 8.03 -0.04
C LYS A 99 -7.05 7.96 1.41
N ALA A 100 -7.70 7.14 2.24
CA ALA A 100 -7.24 6.86 3.60
C ALA A 100 -5.89 6.13 3.65
N LEU A 101 -5.56 5.33 2.62
CA LEU A 101 -4.37 4.48 2.62
C LEU A 101 -3.08 5.27 2.84
N PRO A 102 -2.71 6.27 2.02
CA PRO A 102 -1.50 7.05 2.27
C PRO A 102 -1.57 7.83 3.58
N ARG A 103 -2.73 8.37 3.98
CA ARG A 103 -2.87 9.09 5.24
C ARG A 103 -2.62 8.22 6.47
N ILE A 104 -2.96 6.93 6.39
CA ILE A 104 -2.66 5.96 7.45
C ILE A 104 -1.20 5.54 7.40
N LEU A 105 -0.67 5.20 6.21
CA LEU A 105 0.69 4.71 6.04
C LEU A 105 1.77 5.74 6.45
N PHE A 106 1.50 7.03 6.23
CA PHE A 106 2.45 8.12 6.53
C PHE A 106 2.07 8.89 7.80
N SER A 107 1.21 8.33 8.67
CA SER A 107 0.85 8.97 9.94
C SER A 107 1.89 8.71 11.02
N ASP A 108 2.10 9.69 11.91
CA ASP A 108 2.92 9.54 13.11
C ASP A 108 2.47 8.36 13.98
N ARG A 109 1.15 8.11 14.00
CA ARG A 109 0.59 6.99 14.75
C ARG A 109 1.16 5.63 14.33
N LEU A 110 1.35 5.43 13.02
CA LEU A 110 1.95 4.19 12.52
C LEU A 110 3.43 4.08 12.92
N HIS A 111 4.14 5.20 12.88
CA HIS A 111 5.60 5.19 13.05
C HIS A 111 6.02 5.20 14.53
N SER A 112 5.26 5.87 15.40
CA SER A 112 5.69 6.15 16.78
C SER A 112 4.79 5.54 17.85
N ASP A 113 3.46 5.46 17.63
CA ASP A 113 2.51 5.21 18.71
C ASP A 113 2.11 3.75 18.89
N SER A 114 2.19 2.91 17.83
CA SER A 114 1.66 1.56 17.88
C SER A 114 2.56 0.52 17.20
N SER A 115 3.23 -0.29 17.99
CA SER A 115 4.05 -1.42 17.51
C SER A 115 3.20 -2.46 16.75
N VAL A 116 1.93 -2.63 17.13
CA VAL A 116 1.00 -3.58 16.47
C VAL A 116 0.69 -3.10 15.06
N LEU A 117 0.32 -1.83 14.88
CA LEU A 117 0.01 -1.28 13.56
C LEU A 117 1.26 -1.29 12.66
N LYS A 118 2.41 -0.92 13.21
CA LYS A 118 3.71 -1.00 12.53
C LYS A 118 4.00 -2.43 12.04
N GLY A 119 3.81 -3.43 12.91
CA GLY A 119 4.01 -4.84 12.56
C GLY A 119 3.10 -5.31 11.41
N ILE A 120 1.83 -4.87 11.37
CA ILE A 120 0.93 -5.20 10.26
C ILE A 120 1.46 -4.63 8.94
N VAL A 121 1.87 -3.36 8.92
CA VAL A 121 2.40 -2.73 7.71
C VAL A 121 3.70 -3.38 7.27
N GLN A 122 4.60 -3.71 8.20
CA GLN A 122 5.83 -4.45 7.88
C GLN A 122 5.53 -5.81 7.22
N GLN A 123 4.55 -6.55 7.71
CA GLN A 123 4.12 -7.82 7.10
C GLN A 123 3.53 -7.61 5.69
N VAL A 124 2.73 -6.58 5.51
CA VAL A 124 2.18 -6.22 4.19
C VAL A 124 3.29 -5.88 3.20
N MET A 125 4.26 -5.07 3.63
CA MET A 125 5.42 -4.70 2.80
C MET A 125 6.26 -5.93 2.44
N ALA A 126 6.57 -6.78 3.42
CA ALA A 126 7.34 -8.00 3.19
C ALA A 126 6.65 -8.94 2.20
N ARG A 127 5.35 -9.16 2.37
CA ARG A 127 4.55 -10.00 1.45
C ARG A 127 4.52 -9.42 0.03
N MET A 128 4.40 -8.09 -0.10
CA MET A 128 4.40 -7.44 -1.42
C MET A 128 5.78 -7.55 -2.08
N THR A 129 6.85 -7.30 -1.33
CA THR A 129 8.23 -7.46 -1.82
C THR A 129 8.48 -8.89 -2.29
N GLU A 130 8.07 -9.90 -1.52
CA GLU A 130 8.22 -11.31 -1.91
C GLU A 130 7.46 -11.64 -3.21
N ALA A 131 6.22 -11.13 -3.35
CA ALA A 131 5.44 -11.35 -4.56
C ALA A 131 6.09 -10.72 -5.81
N PHE A 132 6.65 -9.52 -5.69
CA PHE A 132 7.43 -8.91 -6.78
C PHE A 132 8.75 -9.65 -7.03
N THR A 133 9.45 -10.08 -5.98
CA THR A 133 10.67 -10.88 -6.12
C THR A 133 10.41 -12.13 -6.96
N GLN A 134 9.34 -12.87 -6.66
CA GLN A 134 9.00 -14.06 -7.44
C GLN A 134 8.61 -13.72 -8.89
N LEU A 135 7.83 -12.65 -9.12
CA LEU A 135 7.47 -12.22 -10.47
C LEU A 135 8.73 -11.87 -11.30
N ILE A 136 9.69 -11.16 -10.69
CA ILE A 136 10.93 -10.77 -11.36
C ILE A 136 11.81 -11.99 -11.63
N ARG A 137 11.90 -12.93 -10.69
CA ARG A 137 12.61 -14.20 -10.86
C ARG A 137 12.03 -15.01 -12.02
N ASP A 138 10.71 -15.18 -12.07
CA ASP A 138 10.01 -15.84 -13.19
C ASP A 138 10.35 -15.17 -14.54
N GLY A 139 10.42 -13.83 -14.56
CA GLY A 139 10.76 -13.05 -15.75
C GLY A 139 12.20 -13.24 -16.20
N LEU A 140 13.15 -13.36 -15.29
CA LEU A 140 14.55 -13.66 -15.59
C LEU A 140 14.70 -15.10 -16.11
N GLU A 141 14.05 -16.06 -15.48
CA GLU A 141 14.09 -17.47 -15.87
C GLU A 141 13.48 -17.71 -17.26
N SER A 142 12.40 -16.98 -17.58
CA SER A 142 11.76 -17.06 -18.92
C SER A 142 12.46 -16.24 -20.00
N GLY A 143 13.47 -15.43 -19.65
CA GLY A 143 14.14 -14.51 -20.57
C GLY A 143 13.32 -13.27 -20.93
N THR A 144 12.20 -13.03 -20.26
CA THR A 144 11.41 -11.78 -20.39
C THR A 144 12.18 -10.58 -19.83
N PHE A 145 12.96 -10.79 -18.78
CA PHE A 145 13.85 -9.80 -18.18
C PHE A 145 15.31 -10.23 -18.35
N ALA A 146 16.23 -9.27 -18.34
CA ALA A 146 17.67 -9.50 -18.58
C ALA A 146 18.58 -8.76 -17.56
N SER A 147 18.01 -8.24 -16.47
CA SER A 147 18.73 -7.49 -15.46
C SER A 147 19.78 -8.36 -14.75
N LYS A 148 20.94 -7.75 -14.43
CA LYS A 148 21.96 -8.31 -13.54
C LYS A 148 21.75 -7.95 -12.06
N GLN A 149 20.78 -7.09 -11.79
CA GLN A 149 20.42 -6.76 -10.41
C GLN A 149 19.66 -7.93 -9.76
N SER A 150 19.77 -8.05 -8.43
CA SER A 150 19.05 -9.11 -7.72
C SER A 150 17.54 -8.91 -7.82
N PRO A 151 16.74 -9.98 -7.96
CA PRO A 151 15.28 -9.88 -7.94
C PRO A 151 14.76 -9.17 -6.67
N GLU A 152 15.44 -9.40 -5.54
CA GLU A 152 15.13 -8.82 -4.24
C GLU A 152 15.30 -7.29 -4.23
N ASP A 153 16.38 -6.77 -4.82
CA ASP A 153 16.65 -5.33 -4.86
C ASP A 153 15.72 -4.63 -5.84
N MET A 154 15.45 -5.26 -6.98
CA MET A 154 14.45 -4.76 -7.92
C MET A 154 13.04 -4.74 -7.31
N ALA A 155 12.66 -5.76 -6.56
CA ALA A 155 11.38 -5.79 -5.85
C ALA A 155 11.27 -4.69 -4.79
N LYS A 156 12.33 -4.44 -4.02
CA LYS A 156 12.39 -3.32 -3.06
C LYS A 156 12.24 -1.97 -3.77
N LEU A 157 12.91 -1.79 -4.93
CA LEU A 157 12.77 -0.58 -5.74
C LEU A 157 11.32 -0.36 -6.14
N VAL A 158 10.64 -1.39 -6.69
CA VAL A 158 9.23 -1.31 -7.08
C VAL A 158 8.35 -0.91 -5.89
N VAL A 159 8.48 -1.60 -4.75
CA VAL A 159 7.68 -1.30 -3.55
C VAL A 159 7.93 0.12 -3.05
N SER A 160 9.19 0.56 -2.99
CA SER A 160 9.56 1.90 -2.50
C SER A 160 9.07 3.01 -3.41
N THR A 161 9.19 2.87 -4.72
CA THR A 161 8.72 3.88 -5.68
C THR A 161 7.19 3.96 -5.72
N MET A 162 6.48 2.84 -5.61
CA MET A 162 5.02 2.83 -5.45
C MET A 162 4.58 3.58 -4.19
N GLN A 163 5.27 3.38 -3.05
CA GLN A 163 5.01 4.12 -1.82
C GLN A 163 5.30 5.62 -1.97
N GLY A 164 6.41 5.98 -2.61
CA GLY A 164 6.75 7.37 -2.92
C GLY A 164 5.70 8.06 -3.79
N THR A 165 5.16 7.35 -4.77
CA THR A 165 4.06 7.85 -5.62
C THR A 165 2.79 8.10 -4.82
N LEU A 166 2.42 7.19 -3.92
CA LEU A 166 1.26 7.38 -3.02
C LEU A 166 1.47 8.57 -2.07
N MET A 167 2.67 8.72 -1.52
CA MET A 167 3.02 9.85 -0.66
C MET A 167 2.90 11.17 -1.42
N ARG A 168 3.49 11.26 -2.61
CA ARG A 168 3.41 12.44 -3.48
C ARG A 168 1.95 12.81 -3.79
N TRP A 169 1.13 11.82 -4.17
CA TRP A 169 -0.27 12.01 -4.46
C TRP A 169 -1.05 12.57 -3.24
N SER A 170 -0.77 12.06 -2.05
CA SER A 170 -1.39 12.54 -0.80
C SER A 170 -0.96 13.95 -0.42
N ILE A 171 0.33 14.29 -0.58
CA ILE A 171 0.87 15.63 -0.30
C ILE A 171 0.31 16.69 -1.28
N HIS A 172 0.04 16.29 -2.51
CA HIS A 172 -0.62 17.14 -3.51
C HIS A 172 -2.15 17.13 -3.42
N ASP A 173 -2.72 16.80 -2.26
CA ASP A 173 -4.17 16.82 -2.01
C ASP A 173 -4.99 16.02 -3.04
N TYR A 174 -4.38 14.94 -3.57
CA TYR A 174 -5.02 14.07 -4.57
C TYR A 174 -5.40 14.80 -5.87
N SER A 175 -4.65 15.83 -6.26
CA SER A 175 -4.97 16.74 -7.36
C SER A 175 -4.71 16.18 -8.76
N PHE A 176 -4.03 15.04 -8.89
CA PHE A 176 -3.79 14.35 -10.16
C PHE A 176 -4.38 12.93 -10.14
N ASP A 177 -4.65 12.35 -11.32
CA ASP A 177 -5.07 10.95 -11.38
C ASP A 177 -3.87 10.03 -11.09
N LEU A 178 -3.98 9.27 -10.02
CA LEU A 178 -2.94 8.33 -9.60
C LEU A 178 -2.69 7.24 -10.65
N GLN A 179 -3.69 6.88 -11.45
CA GLN A 179 -3.56 5.85 -12.47
C GLN A 179 -2.72 6.31 -13.67
N ASP A 180 -2.65 7.62 -13.93
CA ASP A 180 -1.82 8.20 -15.00
C ASP A 180 -0.31 8.05 -14.72
N GLU A 181 0.08 7.78 -13.47
CA GLU A 181 1.47 7.46 -13.12
C GLU A 181 1.89 6.04 -13.56
N GLY A 182 0.93 5.16 -13.80
CA GLY A 182 1.17 3.74 -14.11
C GLY A 182 2.06 3.50 -15.31
N PRO A 183 1.81 4.13 -16.48
CA PRO A 183 2.65 3.95 -17.66
C PRO A 183 4.11 4.33 -17.44
N ALA A 184 4.38 5.49 -16.80
CA ALA A 184 5.76 5.94 -16.53
C ALA A 184 6.47 4.99 -15.54
N LEU A 185 5.80 4.57 -14.47
CA LEU A 185 6.36 3.61 -13.53
C LEU A 185 6.71 2.28 -14.21
N TYR A 186 5.80 1.78 -15.03
CA TYR A 186 6.05 0.55 -15.79
C TYR A 186 7.26 0.68 -16.72
N GLU A 187 7.37 1.79 -17.46
CA GLU A 187 8.50 2.05 -18.34
C GLU A 187 9.82 2.08 -17.58
N TYR A 188 9.90 2.78 -16.46
CA TYR A 188 11.12 2.83 -15.63
C TYR A 188 11.51 1.45 -15.10
N TYR A 189 10.55 0.65 -14.65
CA TYR A 189 10.84 -0.71 -14.20
C TYR A 189 11.32 -1.59 -15.36
N MET A 190 10.70 -1.50 -16.53
CA MET A 190 11.13 -2.25 -17.71
C MET A 190 12.54 -1.85 -18.15
N GLN A 191 12.87 -0.56 -18.15
CA GLN A 191 14.24 -0.10 -18.44
C GLN A 191 15.25 -0.71 -17.47
N ALA A 192 14.95 -0.73 -16.17
CA ALA A 192 15.82 -1.34 -15.15
C ALA A 192 15.90 -2.88 -15.27
N LEU A 193 14.80 -3.54 -15.62
CA LEU A 193 14.72 -5.00 -15.77
C LEU A 193 15.32 -5.51 -17.08
N LEU A 194 15.46 -4.66 -18.09
CA LEU A 194 16.09 -4.99 -19.37
C LEU A 194 17.56 -4.53 -19.43
N ALA A 195 18.03 -3.73 -18.46
CA ALA A 195 19.40 -3.24 -18.42
C ALA A 195 20.38 -4.38 -18.13
N SER A 196 21.19 -4.73 -19.13
CA SER A 196 22.21 -5.78 -19.02
C SER A 196 23.46 -5.36 -18.23
N ASN A 197 23.62 -4.06 -17.94
CA ASN A 197 24.78 -3.53 -17.22
C ASN A 197 24.37 -2.34 -16.31
N PRO A 198 24.17 -2.54 -15.00
CA PRO A 198 23.90 -1.44 -14.09
C PRO A 198 25.10 -0.50 -14.04
N ALA A 199 24.84 0.82 -14.03
CA ALA A 199 25.87 1.81 -13.80
C ALA A 199 26.55 1.52 -12.44
N ALA A 200 27.88 1.48 -12.42
CA ALA A 200 28.63 1.31 -11.19
C ALA A 200 28.44 2.56 -10.30
N TRP A 201 28.13 2.33 -9.02
CA TRP A 201 28.20 3.41 -8.04
C TRP A 201 29.67 3.87 -7.96
N THR A 202 29.93 5.14 -8.23
CA THR A 202 31.25 5.73 -8.10
C THR A 202 31.27 6.59 -6.84
N ASP A 203 32.29 6.40 -5.99
CA ASP A 203 32.51 7.20 -4.78
C ASP A 203 33.03 8.62 -5.09
N GLY A 204 32.54 9.22 -6.17
CA GLY A 204 32.85 10.60 -6.55
C GLY A 204 32.26 11.58 -5.55
N LEU A 205 32.96 11.80 -4.44
CA LEU A 205 32.69 12.93 -3.55
C LEU A 205 32.96 14.23 -4.31
N ILE A 206 31.98 15.12 -4.35
CA ILE A 206 32.21 16.52 -4.77
C ILE A 206 33.04 17.09 -3.63
N GLU A 207 34.37 17.35 -3.90
CA GLU A 207 35.18 18.13 -2.99
C GLU A 207 34.63 19.54 -2.96
N ASP A 208 34.05 19.96 -1.84
CA ASP A 208 33.67 21.35 -1.59
C ASP A 208 34.94 22.21 -1.64
N LYS A 209 35.03 23.10 -2.66
CA LYS A 209 36.07 24.13 -2.77
C LYS A 209 35.62 25.37 -2.02
#